data_88a58a49a0199cfc1af656eeea40ffa9
#
_entry.id   88a58a49a0199cfc1af656eeea40ffa9
#
_cell.length_a   1.000
_cell.length_b   1.000
_cell.length_c   1.000
_cell.angle_alpha   90.00
_cell.angle_beta   90.00
_cell.angle_gamma   90.00
#
_symmetry.space_group_name_H-M   'P 1'
#
loop_
_entity.id
_entity.type
_entity.pdbx_description
1 polymer ?
#
loop_
_entity_poly.entity_id
_entity_poly.type
_entity_poly.pdbx_seq_one_letter_code
_entity_poly.pdbx_strand_id
1 'polypeptide(L)'
;MKILLEALRIKHYVQDRLLLNIDQLQIYQNDRIGLVGGNGSGKTTLLHILDEKLFPEEGTVTQYSRCELIPQLKHMETTKSGGEVTRKYIQQALDKNPELLLADEPTTNLDTNYIENLERKLKDWHGAFIIVSHDRAFLDTLCTSIWEIKEGGITEYKGNYSDYIEQKELENRQEQLAHEKYEKEKKQLEEAIKLKEEKAQRATKKPKNISSSEARLKGAKPYFANKQKKLRKTAKALETRLDKLEKVEKTKELPPLKMDLLNSETFKNRIILRVEDVSGVIEERVLWKAASFYVRGGDKLAIIGSNGTGKTTFIKKIVQDKPGISFSPSVKIGYFSQNLDILELDKTILENVQSSSRQNETLIRTILARMHFFRDDVHKPVNVLSGGERVKVALTKVFLSDVNTLVLDEPTNFLDMEAIEAFEYLLEEYEGSVIFFSHDRRFIEKIATR
;
A
#
# COMPACT_ATOMS: atom_id res chain seq x y z
N MET A 1 13.85 32.81 0.89
CA MET A 1 14.51 31.49 1.00
C MET A 1 15.38 31.29 -0.24
N LYS A 2 16.56 30.68 -0.14
CA LYS A 2 17.43 30.37 -1.30
C LYS A 2 16.85 29.15 -2.02
N ILE A 3 16.58 29.25 -3.32
CA ILE A 3 16.21 28.11 -4.16
C ILE A 3 17.47 27.30 -4.42
N LEU A 4 17.40 26.01 -4.26
CA LEU A 4 18.48 25.06 -4.53
C LEU A 4 18.30 24.33 -5.86
N LEU A 5 17.04 24.04 -6.22
CA LEU A 5 16.67 23.37 -7.45
C LEU A 5 15.28 23.82 -7.91
N GLU A 6 15.10 23.98 -9.20
CA GLU A 6 13.81 24.23 -9.84
C GLU A 6 13.59 23.29 -11.01
N ALA A 7 12.42 22.68 -11.09
CA ALA A 7 11.99 21.87 -12.23
C ALA A 7 10.67 22.42 -12.78
N LEU A 8 10.60 22.63 -14.10
CA LEU A 8 9.48 23.27 -14.79
C LEU A 8 8.96 22.40 -15.92
N ARG A 9 7.64 22.17 -15.94
CA ARG A 9 6.89 21.45 -16.98
C ARG A 9 7.46 20.08 -17.33
N ILE A 10 7.85 19.31 -16.30
CA ILE A 10 8.43 17.98 -16.48
C ILE A 10 7.35 17.01 -16.96
N LYS A 11 7.56 16.43 -18.16
CA LYS A 11 6.83 15.26 -18.61
C LYS A 11 7.80 14.16 -18.96
N HIS A 12 7.52 12.97 -18.44
CA HIS A 12 8.32 11.80 -18.69
C HIS A 12 7.45 10.57 -18.94
N TYR A 13 7.79 9.82 -19.98
CA TYR A 13 7.07 8.64 -20.42
C TYR A 13 7.94 7.39 -20.20
N VAL A 14 7.29 6.29 -19.87
CA VAL A 14 7.90 4.95 -19.90
C VAL A 14 7.11 4.14 -20.91
N GLN A 15 7.74 3.82 -22.02
CA GLN A 15 7.06 3.32 -23.22
C GLN A 15 5.97 4.32 -23.64
N ASP A 16 4.72 3.90 -23.74
CA ASP A 16 3.59 4.76 -24.14
C ASP A 16 2.81 5.34 -22.93
N ARG A 17 3.27 5.08 -21.69
CA ARG A 17 2.60 5.53 -20.47
C ARG A 17 3.24 6.81 -19.94
N LEU A 18 2.44 7.88 -19.81
CA LEU A 18 2.85 9.07 -19.06
C LEU A 18 3.08 8.71 -17.60
N LEU A 19 4.33 8.81 -17.15
CA LEU A 19 4.74 8.46 -15.79
C LEU A 19 4.77 9.68 -14.87
N LEU A 20 5.29 10.81 -15.35
CA LEU A 20 5.37 12.06 -14.60
C LEU A 20 4.81 13.22 -15.44
N ASN A 21 4.02 14.08 -14.80
CA ASN A 21 3.46 15.31 -15.35
C ASN A 21 3.43 16.37 -14.24
N ILE A 22 4.48 17.14 -14.14
CA ILE A 22 4.73 18.08 -13.03
C ILE A 22 4.90 19.48 -13.61
N ASP A 23 4.01 20.40 -13.28
CA ASP A 23 4.05 21.78 -13.81
C ASP A 23 5.22 22.56 -13.24
N GLN A 24 5.38 22.57 -11.94
CA GLN A 24 6.45 23.27 -11.25
C GLN A 24 6.81 22.57 -9.95
N LEU A 25 8.11 22.52 -9.66
CA LEU A 25 8.64 21.99 -8.42
C LEU A 25 9.84 22.84 -8.03
N GLN A 26 9.87 23.30 -6.78
CA GLN A 26 10.96 24.10 -6.24
C GLN A 26 11.41 23.51 -4.90
N ILE A 27 12.72 23.45 -4.70
CA ILE A 27 13.35 22.99 -3.48
C ILE A 27 14.16 24.14 -2.90
N TYR A 28 13.88 24.44 -1.65
CA TYR A 28 14.52 25.52 -0.92
C TYR A 28 15.53 25.01 0.09
N GLN A 29 16.40 25.89 0.52
CA GLN A 29 17.35 25.61 1.61
C GLN A 29 16.59 25.22 2.87
N ASN A 30 17.03 24.12 3.52
CA ASN A 30 16.45 23.50 4.72
C ASN A 30 15.13 22.75 4.48
N ASP A 31 14.69 22.55 3.24
CA ASP A 31 13.53 21.68 2.98
C ASP A 31 13.86 20.24 3.37
N ARG A 32 12.90 19.61 4.05
CA ARG A 32 12.99 18.24 4.54
C ARG A 32 11.80 17.45 4.02
N ILE A 33 11.97 16.90 2.82
CA ILE A 33 10.88 16.36 2.01
C ILE A 33 10.92 14.83 2.03
N GLY A 34 9.81 14.20 2.39
CA GLY A 34 9.56 12.78 2.20
C GLY A 34 8.81 12.56 0.89
N LEU A 35 9.32 11.76 -0.02
CA LEU A 35 8.68 11.44 -1.29
C LEU A 35 8.01 10.08 -1.21
N VAL A 36 6.68 10.05 -1.26
CA VAL A 36 5.86 8.84 -1.12
C VAL A 36 5.01 8.57 -2.37
N GLY A 37 4.50 7.36 -2.49
CA GLY A 37 3.64 6.92 -3.60
C GLY A 37 3.80 5.42 -3.85
N GLY A 38 2.85 4.82 -4.57
CA GLY A 38 2.86 3.39 -4.89
C GLY A 38 4.10 2.95 -5.68
N ASN A 39 4.34 1.64 -5.73
CA ASN A 39 5.41 1.09 -6.56
C ASN A 39 5.14 1.38 -8.04
N GLY A 40 6.17 1.82 -8.78
CA GLY A 40 6.04 2.22 -10.18
C GLY A 40 5.37 3.58 -10.41
N SER A 41 5.17 4.41 -9.37
CA SER A 41 4.63 5.78 -9.51
C SER A 41 5.63 6.79 -10.08
N GLY A 42 6.92 6.43 -10.17
CA GLY A 42 7.95 7.31 -10.72
C GLY A 42 8.87 7.97 -9.69
N LYS A 43 8.88 7.56 -8.41
CA LYS A 43 9.74 8.13 -7.35
C LYS A 43 11.22 8.13 -7.72
N THR A 44 11.78 6.96 -8.02
CA THR A 44 13.17 6.79 -8.47
C THR A 44 13.45 7.59 -9.75
N THR A 45 12.53 7.56 -10.71
CA THR A 45 12.63 8.30 -11.97
C THR A 45 12.71 9.80 -11.72
N LEU A 46 11.86 10.33 -10.84
CA LEU A 46 11.90 11.73 -10.45
C LEU A 46 13.25 12.11 -9.83
N LEU A 47 13.75 11.30 -8.88
CA LEU A 47 15.07 11.58 -8.29
C LEU A 47 16.19 11.58 -9.32
N HIS A 48 16.17 10.67 -10.32
CA HIS A 48 17.14 10.67 -11.41
C HIS A 48 17.01 11.87 -12.33
N ILE A 49 15.79 12.37 -12.56
CA ILE A 49 15.56 13.60 -13.33
C ILE A 49 16.10 14.81 -12.56
N LEU A 50 15.83 14.91 -11.26
CA LEU A 50 16.32 16.00 -10.43
C LEU A 50 17.86 16.01 -10.27
N ASP A 51 18.49 14.82 -10.32
CA ASP A 51 19.96 14.65 -10.31
C ASP A 51 20.57 14.77 -11.71
N GLU A 52 19.79 15.13 -12.73
CA GLU A 52 20.22 15.27 -14.15
C GLU A 52 20.82 13.99 -14.77
N LYS A 53 20.61 12.82 -14.14
CA LYS A 53 21.02 11.52 -14.70
C LYS A 53 20.04 10.99 -15.75
N LEU A 54 18.81 11.48 -15.72
CA LEU A 54 17.77 11.17 -16.69
C LEU A 54 17.15 12.46 -17.20
N PHE A 55 17.02 12.58 -18.51
CA PHE A 55 16.38 13.76 -19.11
C PHE A 55 14.89 13.46 -19.35
N PRO A 56 13.98 14.37 -18.93
CA PRO A 56 12.57 14.25 -19.29
C PRO A 56 12.35 14.54 -20.76
N GLU A 57 11.26 14.05 -21.36
CA GLU A 57 10.90 14.35 -22.74
C GLU A 57 10.47 15.79 -22.93
N GLU A 58 9.83 16.39 -21.91
CA GLU A 58 9.51 17.83 -21.89
C GLU A 58 9.89 18.42 -20.54
N GLY A 59 10.22 19.70 -20.56
CA GLY A 59 10.54 20.48 -19.37
C GLY A 59 12.04 20.64 -19.12
N THR A 60 12.36 21.31 -18.03
CA THR A 60 13.74 21.63 -17.66
C THR A 60 13.95 21.49 -16.16
N VAL A 61 15.14 21.06 -15.78
CA VAL A 61 15.64 21.09 -14.41
C VAL A 61 16.78 22.09 -14.36
N THR A 62 16.82 22.92 -13.34
CA THR A 62 17.90 23.87 -13.07
C THR A 62 18.38 23.70 -11.65
N GLN A 63 19.62 23.25 -11.48
CA GLN A 63 20.28 23.14 -10.19
C GLN A 63 21.05 24.41 -9.88
N TYR A 64 20.77 25.05 -8.76
CA TYR A 64 21.48 26.24 -8.26
C TYR A 64 22.48 25.91 -7.15
N SER A 65 22.56 24.64 -6.78
CA SER A 65 23.39 24.15 -5.68
C SER A 65 23.96 22.77 -5.98
N ARG A 66 24.93 22.35 -5.19
CA ARG A 66 25.50 21.00 -5.29
C ARG A 66 24.50 19.97 -4.84
N CYS A 67 24.08 19.10 -5.75
CA CYS A 67 23.20 17.98 -5.53
C CYS A 67 24.00 16.67 -5.44
N GLU A 68 23.58 15.74 -4.61
CA GLU A 68 24.15 14.38 -4.52
C GLU A 68 23.03 13.36 -4.37
N LEU A 69 23.05 12.29 -5.17
CA LEU A 69 22.07 11.22 -5.14
C LEU A 69 22.66 9.97 -4.47
N ILE A 70 21.99 9.48 -3.43
CA ILE A 70 22.14 8.12 -2.89
C ILE A 70 21.15 7.23 -3.67
N PRO A 71 21.63 6.38 -4.60
CA PRO A 71 20.74 5.56 -5.43
C PRO A 71 20.20 4.37 -4.64
N GLN A 72 19.07 3.83 -5.08
CA GLN A 72 18.56 2.55 -4.60
C GLN A 72 19.58 1.43 -4.92
N LEU A 73 20.09 0.79 -3.88
CA LEU A 73 21.08 -0.28 -4.04
C LEU A 73 20.33 -1.61 -4.24
N LYS A 74 20.20 -2.04 -5.48
CA LYS A 74 19.76 -3.40 -5.83
C LYS A 74 20.86 -4.38 -5.42
N HIS A 75 20.51 -5.63 -5.08
CA HIS A 75 21.46 -6.69 -4.78
C HIS A 75 22.56 -6.75 -5.83
N MET A 76 23.75 -6.25 -5.48
CA MET A 76 24.96 -6.52 -6.26
C MET A 76 25.56 -7.81 -5.72
N GLU A 77 26.01 -8.69 -6.59
CA GLU A 77 26.84 -9.86 -6.26
C GLU A 77 28.21 -9.37 -5.72
N THR A 78 28.22 -8.93 -4.48
CA THR A 78 29.44 -8.52 -3.78
C THR A 78 29.62 -9.41 -2.55
N THR A 79 30.89 -9.66 -2.17
CA THR A 79 31.25 -10.40 -0.96
C THR A 79 30.85 -9.68 0.35
N LYS A 80 30.37 -8.43 0.26
CA LYS A 80 29.93 -7.60 1.38
C LYS A 80 28.42 -7.70 1.60
N SER A 81 27.98 -7.60 2.85
CA SER A 81 26.55 -7.55 3.17
C SER A 81 25.89 -6.30 2.55
N GLY A 82 24.63 -6.41 2.11
CA GLY A 82 23.91 -5.28 1.54
C GLY A 82 23.93 -4.04 2.44
N GLY A 83 23.82 -4.23 3.76
CA GLY A 83 23.91 -3.14 4.74
C GLY A 83 25.27 -2.44 4.79
N GLU A 84 26.39 -3.15 4.62
CA GLU A 84 27.72 -2.53 4.56
C GLU A 84 27.92 -1.68 3.31
N VAL A 85 27.37 -2.14 2.19
CA VAL A 85 27.41 -1.39 0.93
C VAL A 85 26.59 -0.10 1.07
N THR A 86 25.35 -0.19 1.57
CA THR A 86 24.49 0.96 1.81
C THR A 86 25.16 2.00 2.73
N ARG A 87 25.75 1.55 3.85
CA ARG A 87 26.48 2.43 4.78
C ARG A 87 27.61 3.19 4.10
N LYS A 88 28.39 2.52 3.24
CA LYS A 88 29.48 3.15 2.51
C LYS A 88 28.99 4.25 1.56
N TYR A 89 27.92 3.98 0.80
CA TYR A 89 27.37 4.98 -0.13
C TYR A 89 26.80 6.19 0.61
N ILE A 90 26.07 5.97 1.71
CA ILE A 90 25.55 7.07 2.54
C ILE A 90 26.70 7.93 3.07
N GLN A 91 27.75 7.29 3.63
CA GLN A 91 28.89 8.03 4.16
C GLN A 91 29.59 8.83 3.08
N GLN A 92 29.83 8.24 1.89
CA GLN A 92 30.45 8.94 0.76
C GLN A 92 29.65 10.13 0.26
N ALA A 93 28.30 10.04 0.24
CA ALA A 93 27.43 11.12 -0.15
C ALA A 93 27.46 12.28 0.87
N LEU A 94 27.41 11.94 2.17
CA LEU A 94 27.46 12.94 3.25
C LEU A 94 28.82 13.62 3.36
N ASP A 95 29.93 12.89 3.12
CA ASP A 95 31.29 13.43 3.18
C ASP A 95 31.53 14.51 2.09
N LYS A 96 30.78 14.46 1.00
CA LYS A 96 30.82 15.50 -0.05
C LYS A 96 30.15 16.81 0.37
N ASN A 97 29.45 16.83 1.50
CA ASN A 97 28.73 17.97 2.07
C ASN A 97 27.86 18.72 1.02
N PRO A 98 26.90 18.04 0.34
CA PRO A 98 26.05 18.68 -0.65
C PRO A 98 25.05 19.64 0.01
N GLU A 99 24.57 20.67 -0.71
CA GLU A 99 23.49 21.53 -0.22
C GLU A 99 22.12 20.85 -0.39
N LEU A 100 21.99 19.94 -1.37
CA LEU A 100 20.78 19.11 -1.60
C LEU A 100 21.17 17.64 -1.67
N LEU A 101 20.52 16.82 -0.84
CA LEU A 101 20.66 15.37 -0.85
C LEU A 101 19.38 14.74 -1.39
N LEU A 102 19.53 13.90 -2.41
CA LEU A 102 18.47 13.03 -2.90
C LEU A 102 18.78 11.62 -2.42
N ALA A 103 17.82 10.92 -1.83
CA ALA A 103 18.07 9.57 -1.32
C ALA A 103 16.92 8.64 -1.70
N ASP A 104 17.25 7.53 -2.37
CA ASP A 104 16.30 6.51 -2.79
C ASP A 104 16.45 5.27 -1.91
N GLU A 105 15.50 5.07 -1.00
CA GLU A 105 15.45 3.97 -0.03
C GLU A 105 16.74 3.81 0.80
N PRO A 106 17.23 4.87 1.48
CA PRO A 106 18.48 4.82 2.21
C PRO A 106 18.45 3.91 3.45
N THR A 107 17.25 3.54 3.92
CA THR A 107 17.06 2.65 5.08
C THR A 107 17.07 1.17 4.74
N THR A 108 16.95 0.82 3.45
CA THR A 108 16.92 -0.57 2.99
C THR A 108 18.19 -1.32 3.36
N ASN A 109 18.05 -2.52 3.91
CA ASN A 109 19.12 -3.39 4.42
C ASN A 109 19.92 -2.83 5.63
N LEU A 110 19.49 -1.73 6.25
CA LEU A 110 20.11 -1.20 7.45
C LEU A 110 19.44 -1.76 8.71
N ASP A 111 20.23 -1.95 9.76
CA ASP A 111 19.70 -2.28 11.08
C ASP A 111 19.23 -1.02 11.83
N THR A 112 18.38 -1.23 12.82
CA THR A 112 17.77 -0.16 13.63
C THR A 112 18.78 0.81 14.20
N ASN A 113 19.92 0.32 14.72
CA ASN A 113 20.98 1.16 15.31
C ASN A 113 21.60 2.11 14.28
N TYR A 114 21.78 1.62 13.04
CA TYR A 114 22.34 2.45 11.98
C TYR A 114 21.31 3.46 11.47
N ILE A 115 20.04 3.07 11.36
CA ILE A 115 18.94 3.97 11.00
C ILE A 115 18.86 5.12 12.01
N GLU A 116 18.91 4.85 13.32
CA GLU A 116 18.93 5.88 14.37
C GLU A 116 20.15 6.82 14.29
N ASN A 117 21.32 6.25 13.91
CA ASN A 117 22.51 7.08 13.71
C ASN A 117 22.35 7.99 12.48
N LEU A 118 21.79 7.46 11.38
CA LEU A 118 21.50 8.23 10.18
C LEU A 118 20.46 9.34 10.46
N GLU A 119 19.40 9.04 11.22
CA GLU A 119 18.42 10.03 11.67
C GLU A 119 19.10 11.18 12.41
N ARG A 120 19.97 10.89 13.36
CA ARG A 120 20.70 11.94 14.12
C ARG A 120 21.55 12.79 13.19
N LYS A 121 22.32 12.17 12.29
CA LYS A 121 23.16 12.91 11.32
C LYS A 121 22.33 13.81 10.40
N LEU A 122 21.18 13.35 9.91
CA LEU A 122 20.32 14.12 9.03
C LEU A 122 19.52 15.21 9.78
N LYS A 123 19.20 15.02 11.06
CA LYS A 123 18.62 16.07 11.91
C LYS A 123 19.54 17.26 12.08
N ASP A 124 20.81 16.96 12.33
CA ASP A 124 21.85 17.98 12.57
C ASP A 124 22.37 18.60 11.28
N TRP A 125 21.97 18.05 10.12
CA TRP A 125 22.47 18.54 8.83
C TRP A 125 21.70 19.79 8.37
N HIS A 126 22.48 20.75 7.82
CA HIS A 126 21.97 22.09 7.43
C HIS A 126 21.57 22.18 5.95
N GLY A 127 21.67 21.12 5.18
CA GLY A 127 21.21 21.03 3.79
C GLY A 127 19.73 20.65 3.68
N ALA A 128 19.20 20.79 2.46
CA ALA A 128 17.90 20.24 2.10
C ALA A 128 18.01 18.79 1.67
N PHE A 129 16.93 18.03 1.82
CA PHE A 129 16.88 16.67 1.31
C PHE A 129 15.51 16.31 0.74
N ILE A 130 15.52 15.39 -0.24
CA ILE A 130 14.37 14.60 -0.64
C ILE A 130 14.69 13.14 -0.39
N ILE A 131 13.88 12.47 0.41
CA ILE A 131 14.06 11.06 0.78
C ILE A 131 12.85 10.26 0.32
N VAL A 132 13.09 9.24 -0.51
CA VAL A 132 12.15 8.13 -0.73
C VAL A 132 12.44 7.08 0.32
N SER A 133 11.46 6.71 1.11
CA SER A 133 11.59 5.61 2.07
C SER A 133 10.26 4.95 2.35
N HIS A 134 10.29 3.64 2.59
CA HIS A 134 9.16 2.87 3.12
C HIS A 134 9.20 2.78 4.65
N ASP A 135 10.23 3.28 5.29
CA ASP A 135 10.31 3.41 6.75
C ASP A 135 9.54 4.66 7.24
N ARG A 136 8.31 4.40 7.69
CA ARG A 136 7.39 5.44 8.16
C ARG A 136 7.92 6.20 9.38
N ALA A 137 8.61 5.52 10.29
CA ALA A 137 9.20 6.14 11.48
C ALA A 137 10.36 7.07 11.12
N PHE A 138 11.16 6.68 10.12
CA PHE A 138 12.23 7.48 9.58
C PHE A 138 11.73 8.78 8.94
N LEU A 139 10.69 8.68 8.08
CA LEU A 139 10.06 9.86 7.47
C LEU A 139 9.42 10.77 8.53
N ASP A 140 8.75 10.18 9.52
CA ASP A 140 8.08 10.91 10.59
C ASP A 140 9.06 11.72 11.45
N THR A 141 10.24 11.17 11.64
CA THR A 141 11.30 11.76 12.45
C THR A 141 12.04 12.91 11.75
N LEU A 142 12.13 12.87 10.41
CA LEU A 142 13.00 13.74 9.64
C LEU A 142 12.28 14.76 8.76
N CYS A 143 11.10 14.42 8.22
CA CYS A 143 10.43 15.23 7.22
C CYS A 143 9.55 16.30 7.85
N THR A 144 9.50 17.46 7.21
CA THR A 144 8.60 18.58 7.54
C THR A 144 7.54 18.81 6.47
N SER A 145 7.69 18.15 5.32
CA SER A 145 6.67 18.04 4.28
C SER A 145 6.75 16.67 3.59
N ILE A 146 5.61 16.20 3.12
CA ILE A 146 5.49 14.95 2.35
C ILE A 146 4.99 15.30 0.95
N TRP A 147 5.70 14.81 -0.07
CA TRP A 147 5.28 14.88 -1.45
C TRP A 147 4.74 13.51 -1.88
N GLU A 148 3.47 13.48 -2.25
CA GLU A 148 2.85 12.26 -2.79
C GLU A 148 2.85 12.30 -4.32
N ILE A 149 3.42 11.26 -4.96
CA ILE A 149 3.27 11.06 -6.41
C ILE A 149 2.04 10.18 -6.64
N LYS A 150 1.02 10.77 -7.29
CA LYS A 150 -0.20 10.07 -7.70
C LYS A 150 -0.58 10.49 -9.11
N GLU A 151 -0.86 9.51 -9.99
CA GLU A 151 -1.28 9.74 -11.37
C GLU A 151 -0.34 10.67 -12.17
N GLY A 152 0.96 10.60 -11.86
CA GLY A 152 2.02 11.39 -12.49
C GLY A 152 2.21 12.80 -11.93
N GLY A 153 1.28 13.30 -11.11
CA GLY A 153 1.39 14.59 -10.43
C GLY A 153 2.00 14.47 -9.04
N ILE A 154 2.38 15.62 -8.45
CA ILE A 154 2.85 15.73 -7.08
C ILE A 154 1.86 16.57 -6.28
N THR A 155 1.47 16.06 -5.12
CA THR A 155 0.71 16.81 -4.11
C THR A 155 1.59 16.97 -2.87
N GLU A 156 1.73 18.21 -2.39
CA GLU A 156 2.48 18.53 -1.17
C GLU A 156 1.54 18.54 0.04
N TYR A 157 1.95 17.82 1.10
CA TYR A 157 1.32 17.84 2.41
C TYR A 157 2.31 18.40 3.42
N LYS A 158 1.90 19.42 4.17
CA LYS A 158 2.73 20.02 5.23
C LYS A 158 2.65 19.18 6.48
N GLY A 159 3.79 19.00 7.12
CA GLY A 159 3.94 18.18 8.31
C GLY A 159 4.77 16.93 8.08
N ASN A 160 4.85 16.08 9.08
CA ASN A 160 5.55 14.81 9.02
C ASN A 160 4.68 13.69 8.37
N TYR A 161 5.14 12.45 8.41
CA TYR A 161 4.40 11.34 7.82
C TYR A 161 3.06 11.07 8.55
N SER A 162 3.02 11.22 9.88
CA SER A 162 1.78 11.06 10.65
C SER A 162 0.75 12.13 10.30
N ASP A 163 1.18 13.39 10.17
CA ASP A 163 0.31 14.49 9.73
C ASP A 163 -0.24 14.25 8.31
N TYR A 164 0.59 13.71 7.41
CA TYR A 164 0.17 13.32 6.05
C TYR A 164 -0.95 12.26 6.09
N ILE A 165 -0.79 11.22 6.90
CA ILE A 165 -1.80 10.15 7.03
C ILE A 165 -3.13 10.72 7.55
N GLU A 166 -3.09 11.58 8.59
CA GLU A 166 -4.30 12.22 9.12
C GLU A 166 -5.01 13.08 8.05
N GLN A 167 -4.24 13.85 7.27
CA GLN A 167 -4.80 14.66 6.19
C GLN A 167 -5.42 13.76 5.10
N LYS A 168 -4.76 12.66 4.75
CA LYS A 168 -5.24 11.68 3.77
C LYS A 168 -6.53 10.98 4.21
N GLU A 169 -6.61 10.58 5.46
CA GLU A 169 -7.83 9.99 6.04
C GLU A 169 -8.99 10.98 6.02
N LEU A 170 -8.71 12.26 6.33
CA LEU A 170 -9.72 13.30 6.26
C LEU A 170 -10.21 13.54 4.83
N GLU A 171 -9.29 13.62 3.84
CA GLU A 171 -9.64 13.74 2.43
C GLU A 171 -10.50 12.55 1.96
N ASN A 172 -10.07 11.33 2.24
CA ASN A 172 -10.80 10.10 1.89
C ASN A 172 -12.21 10.10 2.50
N ARG A 173 -12.33 10.51 3.77
CA ARG A 173 -13.62 10.60 4.45
C ARG A 173 -14.54 11.66 3.83
N GLN A 174 -13.98 12.79 3.43
CA GLN A 174 -14.74 13.85 2.74
C GLN A 174 -15.22 13.37 1.36
N GLU A 175 -14.35 12.71 0.58
CA GLU A 175 -14.71 12.13 -0.71
C GLU A 175 -15.81 11.07 -0.57
N GLN A 176 -15.72 10.21 0.44
CA GLN A 176 -16.74 9.21 0.73
C GLN A 176 -18.10 9.85 1.05
N LEU A 177 -18.12 10.84 1.93
CA LEU A 177 -19.35 11.58 2.27
C LEU A 177 -19.95 12.29 1.04
N ALA A 178 -19.09 12.86 0.20
CA ALA A 178 -19.50 13.50 -1.05
C ALA A 178 -20.12 12.47 -2.02
N HIS A 179 -19.51 11.29 -2.16
CA HIS A 179 -20.04 10.19 -2.97
C HIS A 179 -21.37 9.67 -2.44
N GLU A 180 -21.50 9.43 -1.15
CA GLU A 180 -22.76 9.00 -0.52
C GLU A 180 -23.89 10.02 -0.76
N LYS A 181 -23.56 11.31 -0.62
CA LYS A 181 -24.50 12.40 -0.89
C LYS A 181 -24.93 12.44 -2.37
N TYR A 182 -23.96 12.27 -3.28
CA TYR A 182 -24.21 12.19 -4.71
C TYR A 182 -25.16 11.01 -5.05
N GLU A 183 -24.86 9.81 -4.58
CA GLU A 183 -25.67 8.61 -4.83
C GLU A 183 -27.09 8.75 -4.25
N LYS A 184 -27.23 9.34 -3.08
CA LYS A 184 -28.54 9.61 -2.46
C LYS A 184 -29.35 10.61 -3.29
N GLU A 185 -28.76 11.72 -3.73
CA GLU A 185 -29.43 12.72 -4.54
C GLU A 185 -29.81 12.16 -5.92
N LYS A 186 -28.90 11.42 -6.55
CA LYS A 186 -29.14 10.72 -7.82
C LYS A 186 -30.33 9.78 -7.72
N LYS A 187 -30.35 8.91 -6.71
CA LYS A 187 -31.46 7.96 -6.48
C LYS A 187 -32.79 8.68 -6.25
N GLN A 188 -32.81 9.77 -5.49
CA GLN A 188 -34.00 10.57 -5.25
C GLN A 188 -34.54 11.20 -6.56
N LEU A 189 -33.64 11.71 -7.42
CA LEU A 189 -34.02 12.27 -8.72
C LEU A 189 -34.56 11.20 -9.66
N GLU A 190 -33.91 10.05 -9.75
CA GLU A 190 -34.35 8.91 -10.56
C GLU A 190 -35.76 8.42 -10.14
N GLU A 191 -35.99 8.25 -8.84
CA GLU A 191 -37.30 7.88 -8.29
C GLU A 191 -38.37 8.95 -8.58
N ALA A 192 -38.01 10.23 -8.44
CA ALA A 192 -38.92 11.35 -8.74
C ALA A 192 -39.29 11.42 -10.23
N ILE A 193 -38.34 11.21 -11.14
CA ILE A 193 -38.55 11.13 -12.58
C ILE A 193 -39.51 9.98 -12.89
N LYS A 194 -39.18 8.76 -12.42
CA LYS A 194 -40.05 7.58 -12.61
C LYS A 194 -41.48 7.81 -12.14
N LEU A 195 -41.65 8.38 -10.95
CA LEU A 195 -42.99 8.69 -10.41
C LEU A 195 -43.73 9.71 -11.26
N LYS A 196 -43.05 10.74 -11.81
CA LYS A 196 -43.67 11.75 -12.68
C LYS A 196 -44.07 11.17 -14.04
N GLU A 197 -43.24 10.28 -14.62
CA GLU A 197 -43.54 9.59 -15.86
C GLU A 197 -44.72 8.62 -15.71
N GLU A 198 -44.78 7.81 -14.65
CA GLU A 198 -45.91 6.95 -14.36
C GLU A 198 -47.21 7.75 -14.20
N LYS A 199 -47.16 8.88 -13.46
CA LYS A 199 -48.30 9.78 -13.34
C LYS A 199 -48.72 10.40 -14.68
N ALA A 200 -47.75 10.73 -15.54
CA ALA A 200 -48.03 11.24 -16.89
C ALA A 200 -48.70 10.18 -17.79
N GLN A 201 -48.24 8.92 -17.69
CA GLN A 201 -48.88 7.79 -18.42
C GLN A 201 -50.32 7.52 -17.92
N ARG A 202 -50.50 7.52 -16.58
CA ARG A 202 -51.87 7.34 -16.01
C ARG A 202 -52.80 8.49 -16.31
N ALA A 203 -52.31 9.71 -16.49
CA ALA A 203 -53.13 10.89 -16.80
C ALA A 203 -53.82 10.80 -18.16
N THR A 204 -53.39 9.90 -19.04
CA THR A 204 -54.06 9.63 -20.36
C THR A 204 -55.04 8.50 -20.31
N LYS A 205 -55.06 7.65 -19.25
CA LYS A 205 -56.04 6.57 -19.12
C LYS A 205 -57.33 7.12 -18.52
N LYS A 206 -58.46 6.74 -19.12
CA LYS A 206 -59.80 7.11 -18.64
C LYS A 206 -60.00 6.64 -17.19
N PRO A 207 -60.36 7.53 -16.24
CA PRO A 207 -60.66 7.09 -14.87
C PRO A 207 -61.82 6.08 -14.87
N LYS A 208 -61.69 5.01 -14.08
CA LYS A 208 -62.69 3.93 -14.02
C LYS A 208 -64.08 4.38 -13.61
N ASN A 209 -64.23 5.54 -12.98
CA ASN A 209 -65.45 6.05 -12.38
C ASN A 209 -66.13 7.20 -13.17
N ILE A 210 -65.71 7.46 -14.40
CA ILE A 210 -66.40 8.52 -15.24
C ILE A 210 -67.29 7.84 -16.27
N SER A 211 -68.54 8.27 -16.33
CA SER A 211 -69.54 7.84 -17.31
C SER A 211 -69.06 8.15 -18.75
N SER A 212 -69.44 7.30 -19.69
CA SER A 212 -69.07 7.48 -21.11
C SER A 212 -69.62 8.80 -21.73
N SER A 213 -70.67 9.41 -21.16
CA SER A 213 -71.20 10.71 -21.54
C SER A 213 -70.36 11.90 -21.07
N GLU A 214 -69.80 11.87 -19.83
CA GLU A 214 -68.94 12.91 -19.30
C GLU A 214 -67.56 12.91 -19.99
N ALA A 215 -67.06 11.74 -20.42
CA ALA A 215 -65.81 11.65 -21.17
C ALA A 215 -65.86 12.24 -22.60
N ARG A 216 -67.09 12.52 -23.14
CA ARG A 216 -67.27 13.13 -24.45
C ARG A 216 -67.41 14.67 -24.42
N LEU A 217 -67.41 15.30 -23.25
CA LEU A 217 -67.34 16.75 -23.10
C LEU A 217 -66.08 17.31 -23.76
N LYS A 218 -66.24 18.27 -24.68
CA LYS A 218 -65.17 18.86 -25.51
C LYS A 218 -63.98 19.45 -24.69
N GLY A 219 -64.18 19.70 -23.41
CA GLY A 219 -63.13 20.22 -22.50
C GLY A 219 -62.29 19.17 -21.78
N ALA A 220 -62.66 17.89 -21.70
CA ALA A 220 -61.99 16.87 -20.94
C ALA A 220 -60.64 16.42 -21.59
N LYS A 221 -60.62 16.23 -22.90
CA LYS A 221 -59.42 15.85 -23.66
C LYS A 221 -58.27 16.89 -23.54
N PRO A 222 -58.54 18.20 -23.74
CA PRO A 222 -57.46 19.22 -23.55
C PRO A 222 -56.95 19.28 -22.12
N TYR A 223 -57.79 19.10 -21.11
CA TYR A 223 -57.40 19.10 -19.70
C TYR A 223 -56.40 17.96 -19.38
N PHE A 224 -56.69 16.73 -19.77
CA PHE A 224 -55.78 15.59 -19.55
C PHE A 224 -54.49 15.73 -20.35
N ALA A 225 -54.52 16.20 -21.58
CA ALA A 225 -53.34 16.48 -22.38
C ALA A 225 -52.45 17.56 -21.76
N ASN A 226 -53.02 18.64 -21.22
CA ASN A 226 -52.28 19.69 -20.53
C ASN A 226 -51.68 19.20 -19.22
N LYS A 227 -52.38 18.37 -18.45
CA LYS A 227 -51.86 17.74 -17.23
C LYS A 227 -50.70 16.81 -17.54
N GLN A 228 -50.78 15.98 -18.56
CA GLN A 228 -49.69 15.12 -19.03
C GLN A 228 -48.49 15.95 -19.49
N LYS A 229 -48.73 17.01 -20.31
CA LYS A 229 -47.64 17.91 -20.77
C LYS A 229 -46.90 18.55 -19.62
N LYS A 230 -47.63 19.00 -18.57
CA LYS A 230 -47.01 19.60 -17.36
C LYS A 230 -46.16 18.58 -16.58
N LEU A 231 -46.64 17.34 -16.42
CA LEU A 231 -45.90 16.29 -15.73
C LEU A 231 -44.63 15.88 -16.50
N ARG A 232 -44.72 15.73 -17.84
CA ARG A 232 -43.56 15.48 -18.70
C ARG A 232 -42.54 16.62 -18.67
N LYS A 233 -43.00 17.88 -18.68
CA LYS A 233 -42.09 19.04 -18.55
C LYS A 233 -41.36 19.02 -17.22
N THR A 234 -42.03 18.63 -16.13
CA THR A 234 -41.40 18.48 -14.81
C THR A 234 -40.43 17.31 -14.78
N ALA A 235 -40.74 16.16 -15.38
CA ALA A 235 -39.82 15.04 -15.50
C ALA A 235 -38.53 15.44 -16.26
N LYS A 236 -38.70 16.10 -17.43
CA LYS A 236 -37.56 16.60 -18.21
C LYS A 236 -36.67 17.62 -17.47
N ALA A 237 -37.29 18.46 -16.62
CA ALA A 237 -36.51 19.38 -15.78
C ALA A 237 -35.70 18.64 -14.69
N LEU A 238 -36.24 17.52 -14.16
CA LEU A 238 -35.52 16.66 -13.23
C LEU A 238 -34.40 15.87 -13.92
N GLU A 239 -34.64 15.37 -15.14
CA GLU A 239 -33.62 14.76 -16.00
C GLU A 239 -32.43 15.72 -16.23
N THR A 240 -32.71 16.97 -16.64
CA THR A 240 -31.68 18.00 -16.82
C THR A 240 -30.91 18.29 -15.53
N ARG A 241 -31.56 18.18 -14.37
CA ARG A 241 -30.90 18.32 -13.06
C ARG A 241 -30.04 17.12 -12.78
N LEU A 242 -30.47 15.89 -13.10
CA LEU A 242 -29.72 14.67 -12.98
C LEU A 242 -28.46 14.69 -13.87
N ASP A 243 -28.60 15.15 -15.12
CA ASP A 243 -27.51 15.27 -16.09
C ASP A 243 -26.44 16.32 -15.66
N LYS A 244 -26.87 17.32 -14.89
CA LYS A 244 -25.98 18.36 -14.34
C LYS A 244 -25.38 18.01 -12.99
N LEU A 245 -25.77 16.87 -12.40
CA LEU A 245 -25.20 16.41 -11.15
C LEU A 245 -23.73 15.99 -11.41
N GLU A 246 -22.78 16.67 -10.77
CA GLU A 246 -21.37 16.32 -10.90
C GLU A 246 -21.13 14.90 -10.39
N LYS A 247 -20.61 14.06 -11.26
CA LYS A 247 -20.32 12.66 -10.94
C LYS A 247 -19.15 12.60 -9.99
N VAL A 248 -19.39 12.19 -8.76
CA VAL A 248 -18.34 11.90 -7.77
C VAL A 248 -17.99 10.43 -7.91
N GLU A 249 -16.72 10.15 -8.24
CA GLU A 249 -16.24 8.77 -8.33
C GLU A 249 -16.13 8.16 -6.93
N LYS A 250 -16.44 6.87 -6.83
CA LYS A 250 -16.31 6.15 -5.57
C LYS A 250 -14.83 5.94 -5.25
N THR A 251 -14.37 6.41 -4.11
CA THR A 251 -13.09 5.99 -3.55
C THR A 251 -13.07 4.47 -3.43
N LYS A 252 -11.97 3.84 -3.84
CA LYS A 252 -11.83 2.36 -3.83
C LYS A 252 -11.59 1.88 -2.39
N GLU A 253 -12.59 2.05 -1.53
CA GLU A 253 -12.55 1.39 -0.23
C GLU A 253 -12.78 -0.11 -0.39
N LEU A 254 -11.86 -0.87 0.14
CA LEU A 254 -12.04 -2.31 0.27
C LEU A 254 -12.94 -2.58 1.48
N PRO A 255 -13.99 -3.41 1.34
CA PRO A 255 -14.91 -3.70 2.43
C PRO A 255 -14.16 -4.31 3.62
N PRO A 256 -14.65 -4.12 4.87
CA PRO A 256 -14.05 -4.75 6.04
C PRO A 256 -13.98 -6.26 5.82
N LEU A 257 -12.80 -6.82 6.06
CA LEU A 257 -12.56 -8.24 5.88
C LEU A 257 -13.03 -8.97 7.14
N LYS A 258 -14.06 -9.79 7.01
CA LYS A 258 -14.36 -10.83 8.01
C LYS A 258 -13.59 -12.07 7.59
N MET A 259 -12.50 -12.36 8.28
CA MET A 259 -11.70 -13.54 8.02
C MET A 259 -12.16 -14.71 8.89
N ASP A 260 -13.12 -15.49 8.39
CA ASP A 260 -13.30 -16.86 8.87
C ASP A 260 -12.29 -17.76 8.13
N LEU A 261 -11.01 -17.73 8.53
CA LEU A 261 -10.03 -18.66 7.99
C LEU A 261 -10.39 -20.07 8.44
N LEU A 262 -10.66 -20.96 7.48
CA LEU A 262 -11.12 -22.34 7.70
C LEU A 262 -10.19 -23.20 8.58
N ASN A 263 -9.03 -22.70 8.97
CA ASN A 263 -7.98 -23.43 9.66
C ASN A 263 -7.64 -22.88 11.05
N SER A 264 -8.49 -22.07 11.65
CA SER A 264 -8.28 -21.57 13.01
C SER A 264 -8.54 -22.63 14.08
N GLU A 265 -7.83 -23.77 14.04
CA GLU A 265 -7.58 -24.51 15.26
C GLU A 265 -6.70 -23.63 16.15
N THR A 266 -7.33 -22.72 16.87
CA THR A 266 -6.65 -21.79 17.76
C THR A 266 -6.18 -22.55 18.98
N PHE A 267 -4.87 -22.79 19.05
CA PHE A 267 -4.21 -23.32 20.25
C PHE A 267 -4.07 -22.24 21.33
N LYS A 268 -5.10 -21.41 21.53
CA LYS A 268 -5.03 -20.28 22.47
C LYS A 268 -4.42 -20.76 23.80
N ASN A 269 -3.32 -20.12 24.21
CA ASN A 269 -2.57 -20.39 25.44
C ASN A 269 -1.81 -21.73 25.54
N ARG A 270 -1.82 -22.61 24.55
CA ARG A 270 -0.96 -23.80 24.54
C ARG A 270 0.41 -23.48 23.99
N ILE A 271 1.48 -24.09 24.54
CA ILE A 271 2.81 -23.96 23.98
C ILE A 271 2.85 -24.66 22.63
N ILE A 272 3.16 -23.93 21.57
CA ILE A 272 3.24 -24.42 20.21
C ILE A 272 4.66 -24.62 19.73
N LEU A 273 5.60 -23.82 20.27
CA LEU A 273 7.02 -23.91 20.01
C LEU A 273 7.80 -23.81 21.32
N ARG A 274 8.77 -24.68 21.50
CA ARG A 274 9.73 -24.64 22.57
C ARG A 274 11.14 -24.63 22.01
N VAL A 275 11.95 -23.71 22.47
CA VAL A 275 13.36 -23.56 22.12
C VAL A 275 14.16 -23.71 23.41
N GLU A 276 15.08 -24.69 23.48
CA GLU A 276 15.84 -25.03 24.68
C GLU A 276 17.31 -25.11 24.33
N ASP A 277 18.10 -24.23 24.93
CA ASP A 277 19.55 -24.19 24.86
C ASP A 277 20.13 -24.18 23.42
N VAL A 278 19.43 -23.50 22.49
CA VAL A 278 19.84 -23.43 21.09
C VAL A 278 20.91 -22.36 20.90
N SER A 279 22.08 -22.75 20.41
CA SER A 279 23.15 -21.85 20.02
C SER A 279 23.24 -21.70 18.50
N GLY A 280 23.83 -20.60 18.04
CA GLY A 280 24.10 -20.31 16.65
C GLY A 280 25.55 -20.09 16.37
N VAL A 281 26.16 -20.94 15.53
CA VAL A 281 27.54 -20.83 15.09
C VAL A 281 27.58 -20.96 13.57
N ILE A 282 28.30 -20.08 12.89
CA ILE A 282 28.62 -20.19 11.47
C ILE A 282 30.15 -20.20 11.38
N GLU A 283 30.73 -21.30 10.84
CA GLU A 283 32.16 -21.55 10.83
C GLU A 283 32.70 -21.46 12.25
N GLU A 284 33.59 -20.50 12.57
CA GLU A 284 34.15 -20.27 13.90
C GLU A 284 33.46 -19.12 14.68
N ARG A 285 32.51 -18.41 14.03
CA ARG A 285 31.84 -17.25 14.64
C ARG A 285 30.58 -17.66 15.40
N VAL A 286 30.61 -17.41 16.72
CA VAL A 286 29.40 -17.54 17.56
C VAL A 286 28.50 -16.35 17.29
N LEU A 287 27.29 -16.60 16.76
CA LEU A 287 26.26 -15.60 16.49
C LEU A 287 25.43 -15.30 17.74
N TRP A 288 24.99 -16.34 18.44
CA TRP A 288 24.31 -16.25 19.74
C TRP A 288 24.64 -17.47 20.59
N LYS A 289 24.63 -17.26 21.89
CA LYS A 289 24.74 -18.33 22.89
C LYS A 289 23.34 -18.86 23.21
N ALA A 290 23.28 -19.90 24.00
CA ALA A 290 22.06 -20.57 24.47
C ALA A 290 20.78 -19.70 24.49
N ALA A 291 19.91 -19.90 23.49
CA ALA A 291 18.58 -19.27 23.45
C ALA A 291 17.56 -20.26 24.01
N SER A 292 16.74 -19.83 24.99
CA SER A 292 15.68 -20.63 25.56
C SER A 292 14.43 -19.78 25.76
N PHE A 293 13.34 -20.18 25.09
CA PHE A 293 12.04 -19.53 25.20
C PHE A 293 10.92 -20.44 24.68
N TYR A 294 9.68 -20.03 24.85
CA TYR A 294 8.53 -20.71 24.30
C TYR A 294 7.57 -19.72 23.64
N VAL A 295 6.82 -20.19 22.66
CA VAL A 295 5.75 -19.44 21.98
C VAL A 295 4.43 -20.14 22.23
N ARG A 296 3.40 -19.38 22.55
CA ARG A 296 2.03 -19.90 22.74
C ARG A 296 1.19 -19.67 21.49
N GLY A 297 0.15 -20.45 21.35
CA GLY A 297 -0.83 -20.26 20.29
C GLY A 297 -1.50 -18.88 20.38
N GLY A 298 -1.46 -18.13 19.27
CA GLY A 298 -1.92 -16.76 19.16
C GLY A 298 -0.86 -15.69 19.48
N ASP A 299 0.34 -16.08 19.96
CA ASP A 299 1.44 -15.11 20.14
C ASP A 299 1.93 -14.60 18.79
N LYS A 300 2.22 -13.30 18.73
CA LYS A 300 2.93 -12.66 17.61
C LYS A 300 4.29 -12.21 18.13
N LEU A 301 5.30 -13.07 17.90
CA LEU A 301 6.65 -12.92 18.43
C LEU A 301 7.54 -12.19 17.41
N ALA A 302 8.08 -11.03 17.79
CA ALA A 302 9.11 -10.34 17.02
C ALA A 302 10.52 -10.75 17.47
N ILE A 303 11.39 -11.08 16.51
CA ILE A 303 12.82 -11.31 16.74
C ILE A 303 13.58 -10.05 16.31
N ILE A 304 14.25 -9.41 17.25
CA ILE A 304 14.96 -8.14 17.06
C ILE A 304 16.45 -8.34 17.21
N GLY A 305 17.25 -7.58 16.48
CA GLY A 305 18.71 -7.58 16.62
C GLY A 305 19.42 -6.93 15.44
N SER A 306 20.69 -6.57 15.61
CA SER A 306 21.53 -5.93 14.58
C SER A 306 21.75 -6.85 13.36
N ASN A 307 22.21 -6.27 12.24
CA ASN A 307 22.57 -7.05 11.07
C ASN A 307 23.75 -7.98 11.39
N GLY A 308 23.73 -9.18 10.80
CA GLY A 308 24.81 -10.18 11.01
C GLY A 308 24.76 -10.91 12.36
N THR A 309 23.73 -10.69 13.20
CA THR A 309 23.55 -11.45 14.46
C THR A 309 22.94 -12.84 14.25
N GLY A 310 22.57 -13.19 13.02
CA GLY A 310 22.09 -14.51 12.66
C GLY A 310 20.58 -14.72 12.74
N LYS A 311 19.78 -13.65 12.66
CA LYS A 311 18.29 -13.74 12.72
C LYS A 311 17.70 -14.69 11.68
N THR A 312 18.06 -14.53 10.41
CA THR A 312 17.66 -15.46 9.33
C THR A 312 18.15 -16.89 9.59
N THR A 313 19.37 -17.05 10.12
CA THR A 313 19.90 -18.36 10.50
C THR A 313 19.07 -18.98 11.62
N PHE A 314 18.64 -18.19 12.59
CA PHE A 314 17.79 -18.64 13.69
C PHE A 314 16.41 -19.06 13.18
N ILE A 315 15.77 -18.25 12.34
CA ILE A 315 14.49 -18.59 11.70
C ILE A 315 14.62 -19.90 10.90
N LYS A 316 15.68 -20.06 10.09
CA LYS A 316 15.93 -21.31 9.36
C LYS A 316 16.09 -22.52 10.28
N LYS A 317 16.75 -22.36 11.44
CA LYS A 317 16.83 -23.43 12.43
C LYS A 317 15.46 -23.79 13.00
N ILE A 318 14.60 -22.79 13.27
CA ILE A 318 13.21 -23.00 13.71
C ILE A 318 12.45 -23.82 12.66
N VAL A 319 12.46 -23.36 11.40
CA VAL A 319 11.70 -24.01 10.32
C VAL A 319 12.20 -25.44 10.03
N GLN A 320 13.50 -25.72 10.23
CA GLN A 320 14.11 -27.03 9.98
C GLN A 320 14.01 -28.00 11.16
N ASP A 321 13.34 -27.62 12.25
CA ASP A 321 13.17 -28.45 13.47
C ASP A 321 14.52 -29.02 13.97
N LYS A 322 15.51 -28.15 14.13
CA LYS A 322 16.88 -28.54 14.56
C LYS A 322 16.89 -28.95 16.05
N PRO A 323 17.90 -29.73 16.50
CA PRO A 323 18.03 -30.11 17.91
C PRO A 323 17.88 -28.92 18.87
N GLY A 324 17.09 -29.11 19.93
CA GLY A 324 16.73 -28.07 20.89
C GLY A 324 15.51 -27.23 20.49
N ILE A 325 14.89 -27.51 19.35
CA ILE A 325 13.67 -26.86 18.89
C ILE A 325 12.58 -27.95 18.78
N SER A 326 11.42 -27.71 19.34
CA SER A 326 10.29 -28.66 19.25
C SER A 326 8.98 -27.93 19.03
N PHE A 327 8.24 -28.38 18.01
CA PHE A 327 6.88 -27.94 17.75
C PHE A 327 5.83 -28.91 18.32
N SER A 328 4.69 -28.39 18.71
CA SER A 328 3.53 -29.23 18.95
C SER A 328 3.15 -29.97 17.65
N PRO A 329 2.75 -31.27 17.72
CA PRO A 329 2.45 -32.06 16.53
C PRO A 329 1.37 -31.51 15.60
N SER A 330 0.51 -30.63 16.10
CA SER A 330 -0.57 -30.00 15.35
C SER A 330 -0.17 -28.66 14.72
N VAL A 331 1.08 -28.22 14.86
CA VAL A 331 1.56 -27.00 14.24
C VAL A 331 1.83 -27.24 12.76
N LYS A 332 1.25 -26.38 11.93
CA LYS A 332 1.48 -26.30 10.49
C LYS A 332 2.14 -24.96 10.19
N ILE A 333 3.39 -24.99 9.73
CA ILE A 333 4.19 -23.80 9.51
C ILE A 333 4.04 -23.30 8.06
N GLY A 334 3.74 -22.01 7.89
CA GLY A 334 3.91 -21.28 6.67
C GLY A 334 5.17 -20.42 6.76
N TYR A 335 6.16 -20.70 5.93
CA TYR A 335 7.42 -19.95 5.93
C TYR A 335 7.51 -19.01 4.74
N PHE A 336 7.69 -17.74 5.02
CA PHE A 336 8.02 -16.73 4.04
C PHE A 336 9.50 -16.38 4.14
N SER A 337 10.23 -16.59 3.05
CA SER A 337 11.64 -16.22 2.90
C SER A 337 11.84 -15.20 1.79
N GLN A 338 12.93 -14.46 1.85
CA GLN A 338 13.29 -13.49 0.80
C GLN A 338 13.51 -14.09 -0.59
N ASN A 339 13.80 -15.39 -0.69
CA ASN A 339 14.16 -16.03 -1.97
C ASN A 339 12.97 -16.29 -2.90
N LEU A 340 11.73 -16.13 -2.45
CA LEU A 340 10.50 -16.31 -3.25
C LEU A 340 10.36 -17.67 -3.99
N ASP A 341 11.14 -18.70 -3.56
CA ASP A 341 11.18 -20.04 -4.22
C ASP A 341 9.83 -20.77 -4.17
N ILE A 342 8.90 -20.26 -3.38
CA ILE A 342 7.52 -20.79 -3.26
C ILE A 342 6.64 -20.44 -4.46
N LEU A 343 7.07 -19.52 -5.33
CA LEU A 343 6.29 -19.07 -6.49
C LEU A 343 6.63 -19.87 -7.73
N GLU A 344 5.60 -20.31 -8.43
CA GLU A 344 5.69 -20.93 -9.75
C GLU A 344 5.54 -19.82 -10.80
N LEU A 345 6.65 -19.48 -11.47
CA LEU A 345 6.74 -18.30 -12.33
C LEU A 345 5.81 -18.35 -13.56
N ASP A 346 5.53 -19.54 -14.07
CA ASP A 346 4.70 -19.74 -15.26
C ASP A 346 3.20 -19.76 -14.95
N LYS A 347 2.82 -19.89 -13.68
CA LYS A 347 1.43 -19.83 -13.24
C LYS A 347 0.98 -18.40 -13.00
N THR A 348 -0.33 -18.20 -13.09
CA THR A 348 -0.95 -16.93 -12.75
C THR A 348 -0.89 -16.65 -11.24
N ILE A 349 -1.10 -15.39 -10.85
CA ILE A 349 -1.18 -14.99 -9.44
C ILE A 349 -2.23 -15.82 -8.70
N LEU A 350 -3.43 -15.95 -9.29
CA LEU A 350 -4.53 -16.70 -8.70
C LEU A 350 -4.19 -18.18 -8.53
N GLU A 351 -3.67 -18.84 -9.57
CA GLU A 351 -3.27 -20.25 -9.52
C GLU A 351 -2.18 -20.50 -8.49
N ASN A 352 -1.21 -19.59 -8.35
CA ASN A 352 -0.18 -19.68 -7.34
C ASN A 352 -0.75 -19.72 -5.92
N VAL A 353 -1.71 -18.85 -5.62
CA VAL A 353 -2.33 -18.78 -4.29
C VAL A 353 -3.29 -19.95 -4.07
N GLN A 354 -4.10 -20.31 -5.07
CA GLN A 354 -5.05 -21.43 -4.98
C GLN A 354 -4.36 -22.76 -4.75
N SER A 355 -3.16 -22.97 -5.32
CA SER A 355 -2.43 -24.26 -5.24
C SER A 355 -2.13 -24.70 -3.80
N SER A 356 -2.03 -23.78 -2.85
CA SER A 356 -1.70 -24.04 -1.44
C SER A 356 -2.84 -23.70 -0.47
N SER A 357 -3.92 -23.11 -0.95
CA SER A 357 -5.02 -22.60 -0.14
C SER A 357 -6.24 -23.53 -0.16
N ARG A 358 -6.89 -23.68 0.99
CA ARG A 358 -8.23 -24.30 1.10
C ARG A 358 -9.37 -23.30 1.09
N GLN A 359 -9.04 -22.01 0.98
CA GLN A 359 -10.00 -20.93 0.99
C GLN A 359 -10.76 -20.85 -0.33
N ASN A 360 -11.97 -20.29 -0.28
CA ASN A 360 -12.73 -20.06 -1.50
C ASN A 360 -12.10 -18.94 -2.35
N GLU A 361 -12.32 -18.99 -3.66
CA GLU A 361 -11.76 -18.02 -4.61
C GLU A 361 -12.16 -16.57 -4.28
N THR A 362 -13.36 -16.35 -3.74
CA THR A 362 -13.83 -15.00 -3.36
C THR A 362 -12.94 -14.39 -2.29
N LEU A 363 -12.58 -15.14 -1.25
CA LEU A 363 -11.67 -14.68 -0.21
C LEU A 363 -10.26 -14.44 -0.75
N ILE A 364 -9.76 -15.36 -1.59
CA ILE A 364 -8.44 -15.21 -2.24
C ILE A 364 -8.40 -13.92 -3.05
N ARG A 365 -9.40 -13.67 -3.91
CA ARG A 365 -9.50 -12.44 -4.71
C ARG A 365 -9.64 -11.19 -3.83
N THR A 366 -10.34 -11.28 -2.72
CA THR A 366 -10.49 -10.16 -1.78
C THR A 366 -9.15 -9.79 -1.15
N ILE A 367 -8.37 -10.79 -0.72
CA ILE A 367 -7.04 -10.54 -0.13
C ILE A 367 -6.05 -10.06 -1.20
N LEU A 368 -6.07 -10.65 -2.40
CA LEU A 368 -5.27 -10.16 -3.52
C LEU A 368 -5.61 -8.70 -3.88
N ALA A 369 -6.89 -8.32 -3.85
CA ALA A 369 -7.30 -6.94 -4.08
C ALA A 369 -6.77 -5.98 -3.00
N ARG A 370 -6.65 -6.40 -1.72
CA ARG A 370 -6.00 -5.62 -0.67
C ARG A 370 -4.50 -5.45 -0.90
N MET A 371 -3.88 -6.44 -1.53
CA MET A 371 -2.47 -6.37 -1.96
C MET A 371 -2.31 -5.67 -3.31
N HIS A 372 -3.36 -4.95 -3.79
CA HIS A 372 -3.42 -4.17 -5.02
C HIS A 372 -3.42 -4.97 -6.33
N PHE A 373 -3.86 -6.23 -6.30
CA PHE A 373 -4.16 -7.00 -7.52
C PHE A 373 -5.65 -7.00 -7.79
N PHE A 374 -6.09 -6.18 -8.73
CA PHE A 374 -7.51 -5.98 -9.03
C PHE A 374 -7.96 -6.71 -10.28
N ARG A 375 -9.22 -7.19 -10.28
CA ARG A 375 -9.92 -7.74 -11.47
C ARG A 375 -9.06 -8.71 -12.26
N ASP A 376 -8.59 -8.27 -13.45
CA ASP A 376 -7.84 -9.11 -14.40
C ASP A 376 -6.35 -9.28 -14.04
N ASP A 377 -5.84 -8.46 -13.12
CA ASP A 377 -4.44 -8.58 -12.67
C ASP A 377 -4.13 -9.97 -12.12
N VAL A 378 -5.09 -10.61 -11.46
CA VAL A 378 -4.92 -11.93 -10.85
C VAL A 378 -4.65 -13.05 -11.88
N HIS A 379 -4.92 -12.79 -13.16
CA HIS A 379 -4.66 -13.72 -14.27
C HIS A 379 -3.30 -13.49 -14.94
N LYS A 380 -2.54 -12.48 -14.52
CA LYS A 380 -1.17 -12.26 -15.00
C LYS A 380 -0.25 -13.38 -14.51
N PRO A 381 0.63 -13.92 -15.35
CA PRO A 381 1.64 -14.87 -14.92
C PRO A 381 2.68 -14.18 -14.02
N VAL A 382 3.21 -14.91 -13.04
CA VAL A 382 4.12 -14.34 -12.03
C VAL A 382 5.45 -13.87 -12.63
N ASN A 383 5.89 -14.43 -13.75
CA ASN A 383 7.14 -14.06 -14.42
C ASN A 383 7.17 -12.60 -14.93
N VAL A 384 6.01 -12.00 -15.25
CA VAL A 384 5.93 -10.60 -15.72
C VAL A 384 5.87 -9.58 -14.58
N LEU A 385 5.75 -10.04 -13.33
CA LEU A 385 5.62 -9.18 -12.16
C LEU A 385 6.97 -8.57 -11.76
N SER A 386 6.92 -7.35 -11.24
CA SER A 386 8.04 -6.72 -10.55
C SER A 386 8.42 -7.50 -9.28
N GLY A 387 9.64 -7.24 -8.75
CA GLY A 387 10.10 -7.87 -7.51
C GLY A 387 9.14 -7.65 -6.33
N GLY A 388 8.68 -6.42 -6.12
CA GLY A 388 7.72 -6.09 -5.06
C GLY A 388 6.36 -6.77 -5.24
N GLU A 389 5.85 -6.86 -6.48
CA GLU A 389 4.61 -7.58 -6.76
C GLU A 389 4.75 -9.08 -6.47
N ARG A 390 5.88 -9.69 -6.81
CA ARG A 390 6.15 -11.10 -6.46
C ARG A 390 6.17 -11.32 -4.94
N VAL A 391 6.74 -10.38 -4.18
CA VAL A 391 6.71 -10.42 -2.71
C VAL A 391 5.27 -10.41 -2.19
N LYS A 392 4.41 -9.52 -2.72
CA LYS A 392 2.97 -9.46 -2.37
C LYS A 392 2.25 -10.79 -2.65
N VAL A 393 2.51 -11.41 -3.81
CA VAL A 393 1.93 -12.73 -4.16
C VAL A 393 2.42 -13.82 -3.22
N ALA A 394 3.73 -13.86 -2.92
CA ALA A 394 4.31 -14.85 -2.03
C ALA A 394 3.77 -14.75 -0.60
N LEU A 395 3.66 -13.53 -0.06
CA LEU A 395 3.02 -13.27 1.25
C LEU A 395 1.57 -13.74 1.27
N THR A 396 0.80 -13.40 0.23
CA THR A 396 -0.60 -13.83 0.10
C THR A 396 -0.72 -15.35 0.04
N LYS A 397 0.17 -16.01 -0.70
CA LYS A 397 0.23 -17.48 -0.83
C LYS A 397 0.49 -18.14 0.52
N VAL A 398 1.49 -17.68 1.27
CA VAL A 398 1.81 -18.20 2.60
C VAL A 398 0.67 -17.93 3.59
N PHE A 399 0.13 -16.73 3.58
CA PHE A 399 -0.93 -16.31 4.49
C PHE A 399 -2.23 -17.11 4.32
N LEU A 400 -2.60 -17.43 3.07
CA LEU A 400 -3.82 -18.19 2.75
C LEU A 400 -3.63 -19.69 2.70
N SER A 401 -2.41 -20.20 2.89
CA SER A 401 -2.15 -21.64 2.91
C SER A 401 -2.76 -22.33 4.15
N ASP A 402 -2.80 -23.67 4.14
CA ASP A 402 -3.35 -24.49 5.25
C ASP A 402 -2.37 -24.53 6.44
N VAL A 403 -2.15 -23.36 7.07
CA VAL A 403 -1.19 -23.18 8.17
C VAL A 403 -1.84 -22.48 9.36
N ASN A 404 -1.30 -22.72 10.55
CA ASN A 404 -1.72 -22.07 11.79
C ASN A 404 -0.59 -21.32 12.51
N THR A 405 0.61 -21.35 11.94
CA THR A 405 1.78 -20.62 12.44
C THR A 405 2.55 -20.05 11.26
N LEU A 406 2.66 -18.73 11.20
CA LEU A 406 3.44 -18.02 10.20
C LEU A 406 4.85 -17.74 10.71
N VAL A 407 5.85 -18.01 9.90
CA VAL A 407 7.25 -17.64 10.14
C VAL A 407 7.69 -16.73 9.02
N LEU A 408 7.99 -15.46 9.32
CA LEU A 408 8.20 -14.41 8.33
C LEU A 408 9.60 -13.80 8.49
N ASP A 409 10.41 -13.86 7.42
CA ASP A 409 11.75 -13.29 7.38
C ASP A 409 11.76 -12.01 6.54
N GLU A 410 11.79 -10.84 7.20
CA GLU A 410 11.71 -9.50 6.59
C GLU A 410 10.52 -9.31 5.64
N PRO A 411 9.27 -9.49 6.11
CA PRO A 411 8.10 -9.45 5.24
C PRO A 411 7.80 -8.06 4.68
N THR A 412 8.31 -7.01 5.29
CA THR A 412 8.11 -5.62 4.88
C THR A 412 9.07 -5.16 3.78
N ASN A 413 10.15 -5.89 3.55
CA ASN A 413 11.11 -5.55 2.50
C ASN A 413 10.46 -5.62 1.11
N PHE A 414 10.73 -4.61 0.29
CA PHE A 414 10.24 -4.46 -1.08
C PHE A 414 8.72 -4.22 -1.21
N LEU A 415 7.99 -4.11 -0.10
CA LEU A 415 6.60 -3.67 -0.10
C LEU A 415 6.52 -2.14 -0.13
N ASP A 416 5.54 -1.60 -0.87
CA ASP A 416 5.16 -0.20 -0.71
C ASP A 416 4.33 0.00 0.57
N MET A 417 4.19 1.25 1.00
CA MET A 417 3.50 1.58 2.25
C MET A 417 2.08 1.05 2.30
N GLU A 418 1.34 1.16 1.19
CA GLU A 418 -0.03 0.67 1.10
C GLU A 418 -0.11 -0.86 1.28
N ALA A 419 0.86 -1.61 0.72
CA ALA A 419 0.93 -3.05 0.90
C ALA A 419 1.35 -3.45 2.33
N ILE A 420 2.25 -2.67 2.96
CA ILE A 420 2.61 -2.88 4.36
C ILE A 420 1.37 -2.70 5.25
N GLU A 421 0.61 -1.62 5.07
CA GLU A 421 -0.62 -1.37 5.83
C GLU A 421 -1.68 -2.45 5.61
N ALA A 422 -1.85 -2.89 4.35
CA ALA A 422 -2.75 -4.01 4.04
C ALA A 422 -2.30 -5.30 4.74
N PHE A 423 -1.00 -5.58 4.75
CA PHE A 423 -0.46 -6.78 5.39
C PHE A 423 -0.52 -6.71 6.92
N GLU A 424 -0.27 -5.54 7.52
CA GLU A 424 -0.51 -5.29 8.94
C GLU A 424 -1.94 -5.63 9.33
N TYR A 425 -2.91 -5.09 8.58
CA TYR A 425 -4.33 -5.37 8.82
C TYR A 425 -4.64 -6.88 8.75
N LEU A 426 -4.07 -7.59 7.75
CA LEU A 426 -4.24 -9.03 7.63
C LEU A 426 -3.65 -9.79 8.83
N LEU A 427 -2.48 -9.37 9.32
CA LEU A 427 -1.84 -9.98 10.48
C LEU A 427 -2.55 -9.65 11.80
N GLU A 428 -3.15 -8.45 11.94
CA GLU A 428 -3.97 -8.11 13.11
C GLU A 428 -5.16 -9.05 13.26
N GLU A 429 -5.87 -9.30 12.13
CA GLU A 429 -7.02 -10.20 12.08
C GLU A 429 -6.65 -11.70 12.11
N TYR A 430 -5.37 -12.04 11.94
CA TYR A 430 -4.92 -13.43 11.93
C TYR A 430 -4.93 -14.02 13.34
N GLU A 431 -5.75 -15.03 13.55
CA GLU A 431 -5.91 -15.71 14.85
C GLU A 431 -4.79 -16.72 15.17
N GLY A 432 -4.00 -17.15 14.17
CA GLY A 432 -2.86 -18.03 14.34
C GLY A 432 -1.66 -17.33 14.99
N SER A 433 -0.58 -18.07 15.16
CA SER A 433 0.65 -17.52 15.72
C SER A 433 1.56 -16.98 14.62
N VAL A 434 2.31 -15.93 14.94
CA VAL A 434 3.26 -15.32 14.01
C VAL A 434 4.62 -15.20 14.69
N ILE A 435 5.66 -15.69 14.04
CA ILE A 435 7.06 -15.48 14.44
C ILE A 435 7.69 -14.68 13.29
N PHE A 436 8.17 -13.50 13.55
CA PHE A 436 8.69 -12.67 12.48
C PHE A 436 9.95 -11.92 12.87
N PHE A 437 10.72 -11.62 11.85
CA PHE A 437 11.84 -10.69 11.92
C PHE A 437 11.53 -9.51 10.98
N SER A 438 11.68 -8.29 11.46
CA SER A 438 11.58 -7.07 10.67
C SER A 438 12.49 -5.98 11.25
N HIS A 439 12.90 -5.04 10.41
CA HIS A 439 13.55 -3.80 10.80
C HIS A 439 12.58 -2.61 10.85
N ASP A 440 11.35 -2.78 10.36
CA ASP A 440 10.30 -1.77 10.42
C ASP A 440 9.77 -1.65 11.86
N ARG A 441 10.12 -0.53 12.53
CA ARG A 441 9.74 -0.28 13.93
C ARG A 441 8.23 -0.21 14.10
N ARG A 442 7.50 0.50 13.21
CA ARG A 442 6.04 0.63 13.29
C ARG A 442 5.35 -0.72 13.08
N PHE A 443 5.84 -1.51 12.15
CA PHE A 443 5.34 -2.88 11.94
C PHE A 443 5.52 -3.74 13.20
N ILE A 444 6.71 -3.67 13.83
CA ILE A 444 6.98 -4.40 15.06
C ILE A 444 6.04 -3.94 16.18
N GLU A 445 5.95 -2.63 16.44
CA GLU A 445 5.11 -2.05 17.49
C GLU A 445 3.62 -2.39 17.31
N LYS A 446 3.15 -2.44 16.07
CA LYS A 446 1.76 -2.71 15.74
C LYS A 446 1.40 -4.18 15.86
N ILE A 447 2.28 -5.08 15.41
CA ILE A 447 1.98 -6.51 15.27
C ILE A 447 2.46 -7.33 16.47
N ALA A 448 3.61 -7.02 17.07
CA ALA A 448 4.19 -7.84 18.12
C ALA A 448 3.37 -7.80 19.40
N THR A 449 3.09 -8.98 19.94
CA THR A 449 2.53 -9.14 21.29
C THR A 449 3.63 -9.48 22.31
N ARG A 450 4.81 -9.90 21.79
CA ARG A 450 6.01 -10.26 22.58
C ARG A 450 7.27 -9.97 21.80
#